data_9b38552e5160ae7f63a5190947440340
#
_entry.id   9b38552e5160ae7f63a5190947440340
#
_cell.length_a   1.000
_cell.length_b   1.000
_cell.length_c   1.000
_cell.angle_alpha   90.00
_cell.angle_beta   90.00
_cell.angle_gamma   90.00
#
_symmetry.space_group_name_H-M   'P 1'
#
loop_
_entity.id
_entity.type
_entity.pdbx_description
1 polymer ?
#
loop_
_entity_poly.entity_id
_entity_poly.type
_entity_poly.pdbx_seq_one_letter_code
_entity_poly.pdbx_strand_id
1 'polypeptide(L)'
;MKCTLADVADITMGQSPKSEYYNSKGDGIPFLQGNRTFGRRYPIFDTYTTFTTKIAKAGDVIMSVRAPVGDLNIAPVDMCLGRGVCGIKMKNGNNDFLFYLLKYYMPQLINKETGTVFGSVNKNGINGLEIDIPKEETVQKKIARYLSLIDDKIEENEKINKNLFLSQKIKTIRKKNTRNNTKILQVSSSVMVA
;
A
#
# COMPACT_ATOMS: atom_id res chain seq x y z
N MET A 1 -3.95 -1.25 -27.85
CA MET A 1 -2.67 -1.82 -28.38
C MET A 1 -2.32 -3.02 -27.53
N LYS A 2 -2.34 -4.19 -28.13
CA LYS A 2 -1.92 -5.43 -27.46
C LYS A 2 -0.39 -5.51 -27.42
N CYS A 3 0.18 -5.74 -26.25
CA CYS A 3 1.63 -5.87 -26.02
C CYS A 3 1.87 -6.65 -24.71
N THR A 4 3.13 -6.90 -24.38
CA THR A 4 3.51 -7.44 -23.08
C THR A 4 3.85 -6.30 -22.11
N LEU A 5 3.83 -6.58 -20.81
CA LEU A 5 4.24 -5.58 -19.82
C LEU A 5 5.70 -5.14 -20.03
N ALA A 6 6.58 -6.04 -20.45
CA ALA A 6 7.98 -5.74 -20.77
C ALA A 6 8.16 -4.70 -21.89
N ASP A 7 7.19 -4.61 -22.82
CA ASP A 7 7.26 -3.62 -23.90
C ASP A 7 7.12 -2.19 -23.39
N VAL A 8 6.37 -1.98 -22.31
CA VAL A 8 5.95 -0.66 -21.80
C VAL A 8 6.46 -0.32 -20.41
N ALA A 9 7.01 -1.29 -19.67
CA ALA A 9 7.50 -1.05 -18.30
C ALA A 9 8.81 -1.79 -18.02
N ASP A 10 9.59 -1.24 -17.09
CA ASP A 10 10.82 -1.83 -16.57
C ASP A 10 10.55 -2.43 -15.18
N ILE A 11 11.08 -3.65 -14.94
CA ILE A 11 10.87 -4.38 -13.70
C ILE A 11 12.18 -4.55 -12.96
N THR A 12 12.22 -4.09 -11.71
CA THR A 12 13.33 -4.24 -10.78
C THR A 12 12.93 -5.20 -9.68
N MET A 13 13.40 -6.44 -9.75
CA MET A 13 13.20 -7.42 -8.66
C MET A 13 13.99 -7.01 -7.43
N GLY A 14 13.36 -7.05 -6.26
CA GLY A 14 13.99 -6.68 -5.02
C GLY A 14 15.05 -7.69 -4.55
N GLN A 15 16.01 -7.20 -3.80
CA GLN A 15 17.08 -7.96 -3.19
C GLN A 15 17.33 -7.44 -1.78
N SER A 16 17.12 -8.28 -0.77
CA SER A 16 17.31 -7.87 0.63
C SER A 16 18.77 -7.57 0.92
N PRO A 17 19.11 -6.44 1.55
CA PRO A 17 20.42 -6.25 2.17
C PRO A 17 20.66 -7.28 3.28
N LYS A 18 21.86 -7.31 3.86
CA LYS A 18 22.12 -8.08 5.06
C LYS A 18 21.38 -7.49 6.26
N SER A 19 20.93 -8.35 7.17
CA SER A 19 20.11 -7.93 8.32
C SER A 19 20.81 -6.96 9.29
N GLU A 20 22.16 -6.98 9.31
CA GLU A 20 22.97 -6.05 10.11
C GLU A 20 22.75 -4.58 9.78
N TYR A 21 22.24 -4.29 8.56
CA TYR A 21 21.94 -2.91 8.10
C TYR A 21 20.51 -2.46 8.40
N TYR A 22 19.67 -3.33 8.99
CA TYR A 22 18.27 -2.98 9.27
C TYR A 22 18.14 -2.22 10.60
N ASN A 23 17.22 -1.29 10.63
CA ASN A 23 16.85 -0.56 11.83
C ASN A 23 15.39 -0.11 11.80
N SER A 24 14.86 0.24 12.97
CA SER A 24 13.53 0.86 13.14
C SER A 24 13.60 2.33 13.56
N LYS A 25 14.80 2.93 13.55
CA LYS A 25 15.04 4.30 14.01
C LYS A 25 14.87 5.35 12.93
N GLY A 26 14.75 4.93 11.65
CA GLY A 26 14.68 5.82 10.51
C GLY A 26 16.03 6.12 9.86
N ASP A 27 17.11 5.41 10.26
CA ASP A 27 18.43 5.63 9.69
C ASP A 27 18.52 5.03 8.28
N GLY A 28 18.93 5.85 7.29
CA GLY A 28 19.00 5.47 5.89
C GLY A 28 17.70 5.66 5.13
N ILE A 29 17.34 4.72 4.26
CA ILE A 29 16.10 4.78 3.47
C ILE A 29 15.10 3.71 3.91
N PRO A 30 13.79 3.92 3.68
CA PRO A 30 12.78 2.90 3.93
C PRO A 30 13.09 1.59 3.23
N PHE A 31 12.82 0.46 3.88
CA PHE A 31 13.05 -0.88 3.36
C PHE A 31 11.77 -1.72 3.43
N LEU A 32 11.34 -2.24 2.28
CA LEU A 32 10.21 -3.14 2.16
C LEU A 32 10.67 -4.55 1.84
N GLN A 33 10.53 -5.47 2.79
CA GLN A 33 10.85 -6.88 2.58
C GLN A 33 9.74 -7.66 1.88
N GLY A 34 8.49 -7.22 2.05
CA GLY A 34 7.26 -7.80 1.52
C GLY A 34 6.09 -6.83 1.67
N ASN A 35 4.86 -7.33 1.53
CA ASN A 35 3.62 -6.55 1.55
C ASN A 35 3.00 -6.33 2.94
N ARG A 36 3.66 -6.76 4.03
CA ARG A 36 3.12 -6.67 5.41
C ARG A 36 2.66 -5.25 5.79
N THR A 37 3.36 -4.25 5.30
CA THR A 37 3.10 -2.84 5.60
C THR A 37 2.45 -2.10 4.44
N PHE A 38 1.95 -2.83 3.42
CA PHE A 38 1.19 -2.20 2.35
C PHE A 38 -0.10 -1.60 2.88
N GLY A 39 -0.32 -0.33 2.52
CA GLY A 39 -1.59 0.35 2.73
C GLY A 39 -2.48 0.27 1.50
N ARG A 40 -3.49 1.12 1.44
CA ARG A 40 -4.39 1.15 0.29
C ARG A 40 -3.69 1.54 -1.02
N ARG A 41 -2.85 2.57 -0.99
CA ARG A 41 -2.05 3.08 -2.13
C ARG A 41 -0.58 3.22 -1.80
N TYR A 42 -0.24 3.50 -0.56
CA TYR A 42 1.12 3.77 -0.10
C TYR A 42 1.47 2.87 1.08
N PRO A 43 2.71 2.37 1.15
CA PRO A 43 3.16 1.59 2.29
C PRO A 43 3.39 2.46 3.52
N ILE A 44 3.29 1.83 4.71
CA ILE A 44 3.74 2.41 5.97
C ILE A 44 5.15 1.88 6.24
N PHE A 45 6.06 2.73 6.68
CA PHE A 45 7.43 2.34 6.95
C PHE A 45 7.66 2.10 8.43
N ASP A 46 8.15 0.91 8.78
CA ASP A 46 8.58 0.51 10.11
C ASP A 46 9.99 -0.07 10.12
N THR A 47 10.58 -0.23 8.97
CA THR A 47 11.93 -0.76 8.78
C THR A 47 12.70 0.09 7.78
N TYR A 48 13.96 0.35 8.09
CA TYR A 48 14.89 1.16 7.31
C TYR A 48 16.18 0.40 7.10
N THR A 49 16.99 0.82 6.13
CA THR A 49 18.31 0.23 5.88
C THR A 49 19.33 1.32 5.55
N THR A 50 20.52 1.16 6.11
CA THR A 50 21.67 2.02 5.83
C THR A 50 22.45 1.55 4.60
N PHE A 51 22.20 0.32 4.11
CA PHE A 51 22.80 -0.22 2.90
C PHE A 51 21.72 -0.59 1.88
N THR A 52 21.84 -0.06 0.67
CA THR A 52 20.85 -0.25 -0.40
C THR A 52 21.31 -1.27 -1.43
N THR A 53 20.39 -2.09 -1.92
CA THR A 53 20.64 -3.09 -2.98
C THR A 53 19.87 -2.73 -4.24
N LYS A 54 18.56 -2.93 -4.24
CA LYS A 54 17.62 -2.57 -5.31
C LYS A 54 16.68 -1.51 -4.81
N ILE A 55 16.52 -0.44 -5.59
CA ILE A 55 15.76 0.75 -5.22
C ILE A 55 14.56 0.89 -6.14
N ALA A 56 13.38 1.16 -5.56
CA ALA A 56 12.28 1.81 -6.25
C ALA A 56 12.37 3.31 -6.04
N LYS A 57 12.16 4.08 -7.10
CA LYS A 57 12.09 5.54 -7.03
C LYS A 57 10.70 6.00 -6.60
N ALA A 58 10.63 7.20 -6.04
CA ALA A 58 9.34 7.84 -5.76
C ALA A 58 8.45 7.82 -7.00
N GLY A 59 7.20 7.39 -6.85
CA GLY A 59 6.25 7.21 -7.94
C GLY A 59 6.28 5.85 -8.63
N ASP A 60 7.29 4.99 -8.41
CA ASP A 60 7.27 3.62 -8.96
C ASP A 60 6.17 2.78 -8.32
N VAL A 61 5.59 1.87 -9.09
CA VAL A 61 4.63 0.89 -8.57
C VAL A 61 5.39 -0.26 -7.93
N ILE A 62 5.01 -0.60 -6.70
CA ILE A 62 5.58 -1.72 -5.95
C ILE A 62 4.57 -2.86 -5.96
N MET A 63 5.03 -4.06 -6.26
CA MET A 63 4.21 -5.27 -6.27
C MET A 63 4.82 -6.36 -5.39
N SER A 64 3.98 -7.04 -4.60
CA SER A 64 4.39 -8.25 -3.89
C SER A 64 4.58 -9.41 -4.88
N VAL A 65 5.73 -10.08 -4.77
CA VAL A 65 6.09 -11.21 -5.63
C VAL A 65 6.13 -12.55 -4.89
N ARG A 66 5.76 -12.54 -3.61
CA ARG A 66 5.59 -13.73 -2.75
C ARG A 66 4.23 -13.68 -2.07
N ALA A 67 3.75 -14.82 -1.58
CA ALA A 67 2.42 -14.99 -1.01
C ALA A 67 2.10 -13.98 0.12
N PRO A 68 1.00 -13.25 0.05
CA PRO A 68 0.10 -13.14 -1.09
C PRO A 68 0.75 -12.34 -2.25
N VAL A 69 0.68 -12.91 -3.47
CA VAL A 69 1.21 -12.29 -4.69
C VAL A 69 0.23 -11.27 -5.24
N GLY A 70 0.75 -10.17 -5.79
CA GLY A 70 -0.06 -9.24 -6.57
C GLY A 70 -0.62 -8.06 -5.79
N ASP A 71 -0.32 -7.92 -4.50
CA ASP A 71 -0.62 -6.68 -3.80
C ASP A 71 0.22 -5.54 -4.37
N LEU A 72 -0.42 -4.38 -4.55
CA LEU A 72 0.17 -3.21 -5.21
C LEU A 72 0.18 -2.00 -4.29
N ASN A 73 1.29 -1.28 -4.28
CA ASN A 73 1.42 0.05 -3.69
C ASN A 73 2.23 0.97 -4.61
N ILE A 74 2.28 2.25 -4.28
CA ILE A 74 3.09 3.26 -4.95
C ILE A 74 4.19 3.69 -3.97
N ALA A 75 5.41 3.81 -4.43
CA ALA A 75 6.53 4.33 -3.65
C ALA A 75 6.33 5.82 -3.36
N PRO A 76 6.08 6.27 -2.12
CA PRO A 76 5.95 7.71 -1.83
C PRO A 76 7.30 8.43 -1.79
N VAL A 77 8.37 7.68 -1.57
CA VAL A 77 9.77 8.13 -1.56
C VAL A 77 10.67 7.04 -2.12
N ASP A 78 11.92 7.35 -2.41
CA ASP A 78 12.92 6.33 -2.76
C ASP A 78 13.05 5.30 -1.64
N MET A 79 13.00 4.00 -1.98
CA MET A 79 13.05 2.94 -1.00
C MET A 79 13.80 1.70 -1.48
N CYS A 80 14.38 0.97 -0.55
CA CYS A 80 15.03 -0.30 -0.82
C CYS A 80 14.01 -1.45 -0.91
N LEU A 81 14.15 -2.29 -1.93
CA LEU A 81 13.28 -3.42 -2.21
C LEU A 81 13.90 -4.72 -1.74
N GLY A 82 13.22 -5.43 -0.86
CA GLY A 82 13.55 -6.76 -0.42
C GLY A 82 13.03 -7.85 -1.36
N ARG A 83 13.41 -9.10 -1.10
CA ARG A 83 13.12 -10.26 -1.96
C ARG A 83 11.64 -10.60 -2.14
N GLY A 84 10.75 -10.02 -1.33
CA GLY A 84 9.31 -10.25 -1.40
C GLY A 84 8.56 -9.26 -2.28
N VAL A 85 9.24 -8.25 -2.84
CA VAL A 85 8.63 -7.20 -3.67
C VAL A 85 9.46 -6.90 -4.91
N CYS A 86 8.83 -6.29 -5.90
CA CYS A 86 9.51 -5.69 -7.06
C CYS A 86 9.01 -4.26 -7.27
N GLY A 87 9.81 -3.43 -7.91
CA GLY A 87 9.44 -2.12 -8.42
C GLY A 87 9.15 -2.22 -9.92
N ILE A 88 8.12 -1.55 -10.38
CA ILE A 88 7.69 -1.50 -11.77
C ILE A 88 7.52 -0.04 -12.17
N LYS A 89 8.20 0.35 -13.25
CA LYS A 89 8.19 1.72 -13.75
C LYS A 89 7.77 1.75 -15.20
N MET A 90 6.80 2.58 -15.54
CA MET A 90 6.40 2.77 -16.92
C MET A 90 7.45 3.54 -17.71
N LYS A 91 7.82 3.06 -18.91
CA LYS A 91 8.88 3.66 -19.74
C LYS A 91 8.57 5.09 -20.16
N ASN A 92 7.29 5.43 -20.34
CA ASN A 92 6.85 6.80 -20.63
C ASN A 92 6.60 7.65 -19.36
N GLY A 93 6.92 7.13 -18.17
CA GLY A 93 6.79 7.82 -16.89
C GLY A 93 5.36 7.90 -16.32
N ASN A 94 4.35 7.34 -16.97
CA ASN A 94 2.96 7.40 -16.52
C ASN A 94 2.65 6.28 -15.50
N ASN A 95 3.33 6.31 -14.35
CA ASN A 95 3.20 5.28 -13.31
C ASN A 95 1.80 5.26 -12.64
N ASP A 96 1.10 6.38 -12.61
CA ASP A 96 -0.28 6.41 -12.11
C ASP A 96 -1.20 5.53 -12.97
N PHE A 97 -1.04 5.57 -14.29
CA PHE A 97 -1.75 4.67 -15.19
C PHE A 97 -1.32 3.23 -14.99
N LEU A 98 -0.02 2.98 -14.84
CA LEU A 98 0.53 1.65 -14.60
C LEU A 98 -0.08 1.00 -13.34
N PHE A 99 -0.26 1.76 -12.27
CA PHE A 99 -0.84 1.25 -11.02
C PHE A 99 -2.26 0.68 -11.24
N TYR A 100 -3.11 1.41 -11.97
CA TYR A 100 -4.47 0.94 -12.26
C TYR A 100 -4.50 -0.16 -13.32
N LEU A 101 -3.60 -0.08 -14.30
CA LEU A 101 -3.42 -1.14 -15.28
C LEU A 101 -3.07 -2.47 -14.62
N LEU A 102 -2.10 -2.47 -13.71
CA LEU A 102 -1.71 -3.66 -12.96
C LEU A 102 -2.85 -4.17 -12.07
N LYS A 103 -3.59 -3.28 -11.39
CA LYS A 103 -4.79 -3.68 -10.63
C LYS A 103 -5.79 -4.45 -11.50
N TYR A 104 -6.02 -4.00 -12.72
CA TYR A 104 -6.95 -4.62 -13.65
C TYR A 104 -6.47 -6.00 -14.13
N TYR A 105 -5.17 -6.12 -14.45
CA TYR A 105 -4.61 -7.36 -14.99
C TYR A 105 -4.10 -8.34 -13.92
N MET A 106 -4.12 -7.98 -12.65
CA MET A 106 -3.60 -8.83 -11.58
C MET A 106 -4.26 -10.21 -11.49
N PRO A 107 -5.59 -10.37 -11.65
CA PRO A 107 -6.22 -11.69 -11.67
C PRO A 107 -5.65 -12.61 -12.77
N GLN A 108 -5.28 -12.04 -13.91
CA GLN A 108 -4.69 -12.79 -15.04
C GLN A 108 -3.27 -13.26 -14.72
N LEU A 109 -2.46 -12.41 -14.05
CA LEU A 109 -1.12 -12.74 -13.61
C LEU A 109 -1.15 -13.88 -12.58
N ILE A 110 -2.04 -13.78 -11.58
CA ILE A 110 -2.18 -14.79 -10.52
C ILE A 110 -2.68 -16.12 -11.09
N ASN A 111 -3.66 -16.11 -11.98
CA ASN A 111 -4.25 -17.33 -12.56
C ASN A 111 -3.27 -18.07 -13.48
N LYS A 112 -2.37 -17.40 -14.19
CA LYS A 112 -1.32 -18.05 -15.00
C LYS A 112 -0.33 -18.85 -14.13
N GLU A 113 -0.14 -18.47 -12.88
CA GLU A 113 0.80 -19.10 -11.94
C GLU A 113 0.18 -20.23 -11.09
N THR A 114 -1.16 -20.38 -11.07
CA THR A 114 -1.87 -21.40 -10.28
C THR A 114 -1.68 -22.85 -10.80
N GLY A 115 -0.89 -23.06 -11.85
CA GLY A 115 -0.48 -24.40 -12.30
C GLY A 115 0.61 -25.06 -11.45
N THR A 116 1.24 -24.33 -10.54
CA THR A 116 2.25 -24.83 -9.59
C THR A 116 2.01 -24.25 -8.21
N VAL A 117 1.86 -25.16 -7.25
CA VAL A 117 1.53 -24.90 -5.84
C VAL A 117 2.59 -24.08 -5.15
N PHE A 118 2.74 -22.80 -5.34
CA PHE A 118 3.44 -21.90 -4.37
C PHE A 118 3.61 -20.50 -4.92
N GLY A 119 2.85 -19.62 -4.42
CA GLY A 119 2.83 -18.22 -4.18
C GLY A 119 4.06 -17.36 -4.48
N SER A 120 4.77 -17.50 -5.60
CA SER A 120 5.78 -16.54 -6.02
C SER A 120 5.78 -16.34 -7.52
N VAL A 121 5.90 -15.07 -7.95
CA VAL A 121 6.02 -14.69 -9.36
C VAL A 121 7.46 -14.23 -9.62
N ASN A 122 8.03 -14.70 -10.71
CA ASN A 122 9.36 -14.30 -11.15
C ASN A 122 9.28 -13.17 -12.19
N LYS A 123 10.44 -12.58 -12.52
CA LYS A 123 10.51 -11.46 -13.47
C LYS A 123 9.94 -11.82 -14.85
N ASN A 124 10.14 -13.04 -15.32
CA ASN A 124 9.67 -13.48 -16.65
C ASN A 124 8.14 -13.58 -16.67
N GLY A 125 7.51 -14.10 -15.61
CA GLY A 125 6.05 -14.12 -15.47
C GLY A 125 5.45 -12.73 -15.52
N ILE A 126 6.05 -11.78 -14.80
CA ILE A 126 5.59 -10.38 -14.81
C ILE A 126 5.82 -9.74 -16.19
N ASN A 127 7.00 -9.91 -16.78
CA ASN A 127 7.33 -9.39 -18.11
C ASN A 127 6.38 -9.91 -19.20
N GLY A 128 6.01 -11.18 -19.14
CA GLY A 128 5.13 -11.86 -20.09
C GLY A 128 3.63 -11.61 -19.88
N LEU A 129 3.25 -10.72 -18.97
CA LEU A 129 1.85 -10.34 -18.80
C LEU A 129 1.35 -9.62 -20.06
N GLU A 130 0.39 -10.25 -20.75
CA GLU A 130 -0.26 -9.66 -21.92
C GLU A 130 -1.27 -8.60 -21.48
N ILE A 131 -1.15 -7.42 -22.07
CA ILE A 131 -1.98 -6.26 -21.75
C ILE A 131 -2.51 -5.61 -23.03
N ASP A 132 -3.66 -4.96 -22.92
CA ASP A 132 -4.19 -4.10 -23.98
C ASP A 132 -4.36 -2.68 -23.42
N ILE A 133 -3.63 -1.71 -24.00
CA ILE A 133 -3.55 -0.35 -23.51
C ILE A 133 -3.86 0.67 -24.62
N PRO A 134 -4.41 1.84 -24.28
CA PRO A 134 -4.48 2.95 -25.21
C PRO A 134 -3.08 3.35 -25.70
N LYS A 135 -2.94 3.60 -27.00
CA LYS A 135 -1.66 4.08 -27.57
C LYS A 135 -1.34 5.50 -27.11
N GLU A 136 -2.36 6.33 -26.99
CA GLU A 136 -2.22 7.74 -26.67
C GLU A 136 -1.99 7.95 -25.18
N GLU A 137 -0.87 8.54 -24.82
CA GLU A 137 -0.55 8.89 -23.42
C GLU A 137 -1.59 9.81 -22.79
N THR A 138 -2.19 10.70 -23.56
CA THR A 138 -3.25 11.60 -23.09
C THR A 138 -4.47 10.83 -22.59
N VAL A 139 -4.82 9.72 -23.25
CA VAL A 139 -5.91 8.83 -22.83
C VAL A 139 -5.50 8.08 -21.55
N GLN A 140 -4.27 7.55 -21.49
CA GLN A 140 -3.75 6.89 -20.30
C GLN A 140 -3.79 7.83 -19.08
N LYS A 141 -3.32 9.07 -19.23
CA LYS A 141 -3.34 10.10 -18.17
C LYS A 141 -4.76 10.44 -17.72
N LYS A 142 -5.72 10.54 -18.65
CA LYS A 142 -7.12 10.76 -18.30
C LYS A 142 -7.69 9.61 -17.48
N ILE A 143 -7.46 8.35 -17.89
CA ILE A 143 -7.90 7.17 -17.15
C ILE A 143 -7.31 7.17 -15.73
N ALA A 144 -6.00 7.35 -15.60
CA ALA A 144 -5.33 7.42 -14.31
C ALA A 144 -5.94 8.51 -13.40
N ARG A 145 -6.15 9.71 -13.95
CA ARG A 145 -6.74 10.84 -13.22
C ARG A 145 -8.14 10.53 -12.70
N TYR A 146 -9.03 9.95 -13.51
CA TYR A 146 -10.37 9.61 -13.05
C TYR A 146 -10.35 8.57 -11.93
N LEU A 147 -9.51 7.53 -12.07
CA LEU A 147 -9.41 6.48 -11.06
C LEU A 147 -8.77 7.00 -9.76
N SER A 148 -7.75 7.87 -9.87
CA SER A 148 -7.13 8.47 -8.68
C SER A 148 -8.10 9.38 -7.92
N LEU A 149 -8.93 10.17 -8.61
CA LEU A 149 -9.96 10.99 -7.96
C LEU A 149 -10.97 10.16 -7.17
N ILE A 150 -11.32 8.98 -7.69
CA ILE A 150 -12.21 8.05 -6.98
C ILE A 150 -11.51 7.50 -5.72
N ASP A 151 -10.26 7.04 -5.86
CA ASP A 151 -9.47 6.55 -4.73
C ASP A 151 -9.25 7.65 -3.67
N ASP A 152 -8.95 8.90 -4.08
CA ASP A 152 -8.81 10.05 -3.17
C ASP A 152 -10.11 10.29 -2.38
N LYS A 153 -11.27 10.20 -3.05
CA LYS A 153 -12.56 10.38 -2.41
C LYS A 153 -12.88 9.26 -1.43
N ILE A 154 -12.50 8.03 -1.75
CA ILE A 154 -12.65 6.89 -0.83
C ILE A 154 -11.76 7.09 0.40
N GLU A 155 -10.50 7.48 0.23
CA GLU A 155 -9.58 7.75 1.34
C GLU A 155 -10.08 8.89 2.24
N GLU A 156 -10.63 9.96 1.65
CA GLU A 156 -11.23 11.07 2.39
C GLU A 156 -12.42 10.58 3.24
N ASN A 157 -13.32 9.80 2.65
CA ASN A 157 -14.47 9.24 3.35
C ASN A 157 -14.06 8.29 4.49
N GLU A 158 -13.03 7.47 4.29
CA GLU A 158 -12.48 6.61 5.34
C GLU A 158 -11.92 7.42 6.52
N LYS A 159 -11.20 8.52 6.24
CA LYS A 159 -10.72 9.45 7.28
C LYS A 159 -11.88 10.10 8.05
N ILE A 160 -12.90 10.55 7.34
CA ILE A 160 -14.10 11.14 7.95
C ILE A 160 -14.79 10.11 8.86
N ASN A 161 -15.02 8.89 8.38
CA ASN A 161 -15.65 7.82 9.15
C ASN A 161 -14.85 7.47 10.41
N LYS A 162 -13.52 7.39 10.30
CA LYS A 162 -12.65 7.15 11.45
C LYS A 162 -12.77 8.27 12.50
N ASN A 163 -12.81 9.52 12.07
CA ASN A 163 -12.95 10.67 12.97
C ASN A 163 -14.33 10.71 13.65
N LEU A 164 -15.39 10.40 12.90
CA LEU A 164 -16.75 10.28 13.45
C LEU A 164 -16.83 9.19 14.51
N PHE A 165 -16.26 8.01 14.24
CA PHE A 165 -16.20 6.91 15.18
C PHE A 165 -15.45 7.28 16.47
N LEU A 166 -14.30 7.91 16.35
CA LEU A 166 -13.53 8.40 17.51
C LEU A 166 -14.33 9.43 18.31
N SER A 167 -14.98 10.37 17.64
CA SER A 167 -15.82 11.39 18.30
C SER A 167 -16.99 10.77 19.06
N GLN A 168 -17.65 9.76 18.50
CA GLN A 168 -18.74 9.02 19.17
C GLN A 168 -18.21 8.26 20.40
N LYS A 169 -17.04 7.63 20.27
CA LYS A 169 -16.41 6.89 21.38
C LYS A 169 -16.06 7.85 22.54
N ILE A 170 -15.53 9.01 22.26
CA ILE A 170 -15.22 10.07 23.25
C ILE A 170 -16.52 10.56 23.94
N LYS A 171 -17.58 10.83 23.17
CA LYS A 171 -18.88 11.23 23.74
C LYS A 171 -19.46 10.17 24.68
N THR A 172 -19.34 8.88 24.33
CA THR A 172 -19.81 7.77 25.16
C THR A 172 -19.01 7.66 26.46
N ILE A 173 -17.68 7.81 26.40
CA ILE A 173 -16.82 7.79 27.59
C ILE A 173 -17.18 8.97 28.51
N ARG A 174 -17.33 10.19 27.97
CA ARG A 174 -17.73 11.37 28.75
C ARG A 174 -19.06 11.16 29.45
N LYS A 175 -20.08 10.63 28.76
CA LYS A 175 -21.40 10.31 29.38
C LYS A 175 -21.30 9.29 30.52
N LYS A 176 -20.44 8.26 30.38
CA LYS A 176 -20.22 7.26 31.45
C LYS A 176 -19.56 7.91 32.67
N ASN A 177 -18.54 8.75 32.47
CA ASN A 177 -17.84 9.41 33.57
C ASN A 177 -18.77 10.39 34.31
N THR A 178 -19.60 11.16 33.60
CA THR A 178 -20.58 12.05 34.21
C THR A 178 -21.58 11.26 35.05
N ARG A 179 -22.10 10.15 34.57
CA ARG A 179 -23.04 9.29 35.34
C ARG A 179 -22.39 8.69 36.58
N ASN A 180 -21.13 8.29 36.51
CA ASN A 180 -20.40 7.76 37.66
C ASN A 180 -20.16 8.84 38.74
N ASN A 181 -19.77 10.06 38.33
CA ASN A 181 -19.60 11.18 39.26
C ASN A 181 -20.92 11.58 39.93
N THR A 182 -22.03 11.57 39.20
CA THR A 182 -23.35 11.87 39.79
C THR A 182 -23.75 10.79 40.81
N LYS A 183 -23.47 9.50 40.54
CA LYS A 183 -23.73 8.43 41.52
C LYS A 183 -22.88 8.56 42.78
N ILE A 184 -21.61 8.92 42.65
CA ILE A 184 -20.72 9.14 43.81
C ILE A 184 -21.22 10.29 44.68
N LEU A 185 -21.66 11.38 44.09
CA LEU A 185 -22.19 12.55 44.81
C LEU A 185 -23.53 12.22 45.53
N GLN A 186 -24.38 11.38 44.94
CA GLN A 186 -25.63 10.92 45.56
C GLN A 186 -25.38 10.00 46.74
N VAL A 187 -24.39 9.10 46.67
CA VAL A 187 -24.04 8.22 47.78
C VAL A 187 -23.40 9.02 48.93
N SER A 188 -22.54 10.02 48.64
CA SER A 188 -21.96 10.86 49.68
C SER A 188 -22.98 11.75 50.38
N SER A 189 -24.00 12.25 49.70
CA SER A 189 -25.10 13.01 50.34
C SER A 189 -26.04 12.15 51.21
N SER A 190 -26.24 10.90 50.83
CA SER A 190 -27.06 9.97 51.66
C SER A 190 -26.35 9.48 52.94
N VAL A 191 -25.03 9.49 52.96
CA VAL A 191 -24.24 9.12 54.16
C VAL A 191 -24.09 10.28 55.15
N MET A 192 -24.30 11.52 54.72
CA MET A 192 -24.28 12.69 55.66
C MET A 192 -25.61 13.00 56.35
N VAL A 193 -26.68 12.30 55.99
CA VAL A 193 -28.06 12.51 56.55
C VAL A 193 -28.46 11.38 57.53
N ALA A 194 -27.60 10.38 57.73
CA ALA A 194 -27.75 9.34 58.75
C ALA A 194 -26.82 9.54 59.92
#